data_1ea1f51e23e957481e61c1ec4fea786f
#
_entry.id   1ea1f51e23e957481e61c1ec4fea786f
#
_cell.length_a   1.000
_cell.length_b   1.000
_cell.length_c   1.000
_cell.angle_alpha   90.00
_cell.angle_beta   90.00
_cell.angle_gamma   90.00
#
_symmetry.space_group_name_H-M   'P 1'
#
loop_
_entity.id
_entity.type
_entity.pdbx_description
1 polymer ?
#
loop_
_entity_poly.entity_id
_entity_poly.type
_entity_poly.pdbx_seq_one_letter_code
_entity_poly.pdbx_strand_id
1 'polypeptide(L)'
;MFVAILLLSVGVVCKSNAQQTAKPVKEKVAETYSRISLTFFMGLAAGVNSAPADAAVNIKFSDKYFNHNLASLVLPLGQDFKMLTFDKKRAYLREMLTKEGVGRKMVAKWFNRQGNGMMNLDYVHQCGLYNASDQDVKMAVAAKRGDAFLKDAGQNLVNKTYVLILVPNDVKSKDDGKIRGWDCQYDFFFYQLIFTPDVVSNFYNVWPYEDDDAAAKQMKVAAFDTLTFKFADAYNKSFQSASVSETLTNNKKPKSLDQLKNDLANRMYEGATFQLDKDLEDFRVKVKVEKLHPTRAKIGKKEALKCDQQFFVYQYKFDESKGTVSPVRQAVVRSTSKIANNKMVATGASPMSSFYQTYGGTIQEGMILQQKLDFGLSLAAGFESGGIGGLSGSLMLRTGQFTNVTGLYLMIDGGYDSGKKSTSSTFTESKYNFLRYSIGLGKGLRLARIVELTPYIQYGIEQTKDKTYKDISTNIIKAGGVLGINLTHNIYLVGSANYYMPFGDISVKNQSDAKSTLSGKTWDTDFNGRSGLSIMGGLRIEF
;
A
#
# COMPACT_ATOMS: atom_id res chain seq x y z
N MET A 1 5.11 -27.74 -18.28
CA MET A 1 3.89 -27.98 -17.48
C MET A 1 3.76 -27.05 -16.27
N PHE A 2 4.83 -26.76 -15.53
CA PHE A 2 4.79 -25.86 -14.36
C PHE A 2 4.50 -24.38 -14.66
N VAL A 3 4.96 -23.85 -15.79
CA VAL A 3 4.73 -22.42 -16.17
C VAL A 3 3.27 -22.19 -16.62
N ALA A 4 2.62 -23.18 -17.22
CA ALA A 4 1.21 -23.10 -17.59
C ALA A 4 0.27 -23.14 -16.37
N ILE A 5 0.65 -23.84 -15.32
CA ILE A 5 -0.10 -23.92 -14.05
C ILE A 5 0.00 -22.59 -13.26
N LEU A 6 1.15 -21.88 -13.35
CA LEU A 6 1.31 -20.59 -12.69
C LEU A 6 0.49 -19.48 -13.36
N LEU A 7 0.28 -19.54 -14.67
CA LEU A 7 -0.56 -18.60 -15.43
C LEU A 7 -2.06 -18.85 -15.22
N LEU A 8 -2.46 -20.10 -14.98
CA LEU A 8 -3.85 -20.46 -14.68
C LEU A 8 -4.27 -20.16 -13.23
N SER A 9 -3.35 -20.21 -12.27
CA SER A 9 -3.65 -19.88 -10.88
C SER A 9 -3.82 -18.38 -10.62
N VAL A 10 -3.24 -17.51 -11.44
CA VAL A 10 -3.43 -16.05 -11.35
C VAL A 10 -4.77 -15.60 -11.94
N GLY A 11 -5.35 -16.38 -12.85
CA GLY A 11 -6.65 -16.06 -13.50
C GLY A 11 -7.89 -16.36 -12.65
N VAL A 12 -7.77 -17.17 -11.59
CA VAL A 12 -8.93 -17.62 -10.78
C VAL A 12 -9.20 -16.73 -9.56
N VAL A 13 -8.26 -15.87 -9.15
CA VAL A 13 -8.44 -15.02 -7.95
C VAL A 13 -9.17 -13.70 -8.25
N CYS A 14 -9.47 -13.38 -9.51
CA CYS A 14 -10.14 -12.11 -9.88
C CYS A 14 -11.65 -12.19 -10.11
N LYS A 15 -12.32 -13.28 -9.77
CA LYS A 15 -13.79 -13.34 -9.79
C LYS A 15 -14.34 -13.61 -8.40
N SER A 16 -14.34 -12.60 -7.54
CA SER A 16 -15.25 -12.55 -6.39
C SER A 16 -16.13 -11.33 -6.51
N ASN A 17 -17.39 -11.59 -6.67
CA ASN A 17 -18.53 -10.71 -6.67
C ASN A 17 -18.39 -9.44 -5.85
N ALA A 18 -18.31 -8.31 -6.53
CA ALA A 18 -18.61 -7.00 -5.97
C ALA A 18 -19.54 -6.27 -6.91
N GLN A 19 -20.77 -6.81 -7.07
CA GLN A 19 -21.89 -6.01 -7.51
C GLN A 19 -22.65 -5.52 -6.27
N GLN A 20 -22.18 -4.41 -5.70
CA GLN A 20 -23.04 -3.46 -5.05
C GLN A 20 -22.94 -2.16 -5.83
N THR A 21 -24.00 -1.88 -6.56
CA THR A 21 -24.24 -0.63 -7.28
C THR A 21 -24.23 0.54 -6.29
N ALA A 22 -23.05 1.13 -6.12
CA ALA A 22 -22.95 2.48 -5.59
C ALA A 22 -23.56 3.42 -6.64
N LYS A 23 -24.62 4.15 -6.29
CA LYS A 23 -25.15 5.24 -7.10
C LYS A 23 -23.99 6.17 -7.47
N PRO A 24 -23.92 6.66 -8.73
CA PRO A 24 -22.87 7.59 -9.11
C PRO A 24 -22.97 8.83 -8.23
N VAL A 25 -22.02 8.99 -7.34
CA VAL A 25 -21.80 10.25 -6.61
C VAL A 25 -21.42 11.27 -7.69
N LYS A 26 -22.18 12.36 -7.81
CA LYS A 26 -21.80 13.49 -8.67
C LYS A 26 -20.40 13.89 -8.29
N GLU A 27 -19.41 13.61 -9.16
CA GLU A 27 -18.02 13.96 -8.92
C GLU A 27 -17.91 15.48 -8.78
N LYS A 28 -17.62 15.92 -7.57
CA LYS A 28 -17.17 17.28 -7.34
C LYS A 28 -15.80 17.46 -8.04
N VAL A 29 -15.61 18.60 -8.71
CA VAL A 29 -14.31 19.02 -9.24
C VAL A 29 -13.23 18.75 -8.19
N ALA A 30 -12.12 18.15 -8.61
CA ALA A 30 -11.07 17.67 -7.73
C ALA A 30 -10.68 18.71 -6.68
N GLU A 31 -11.20 18.53 -5.49
CA GLU A 31 -10.74 19.26 -4.34
C GLU A 31 -9.29 18.82 -4.04
N THR A 32 -8.45 19.78 -3.69
CA THR A 32 -7.13 19.49 -3.12
C THR A 32 -7.27 18.49 -1.98
N TYR A 33 -6.35 17.52 -1.92
CA TYR A 33 -6.33 16.51 -0.85
C TYR A 33 -6.47 17.19 0.51
N SER A 34 -7.54 16.89 1.22
CA SER A 34 -7.69 17.18 2.62
C SER A 34 -7.48 15.90 3.41
N ARG A 35 -6.66 15.97 4.45
CA ARG A 35 -6.44 14.84 5.34
C ARG A 35 -7.75 14.39 5.95
N ILE A 36 -7.99 13.09 5.92
CA ILE A 36 -9.11 12.44 6.59
C ILE A 36 -8.80 12.37 8.08
N SER A 37 -9.80 12.65 8.90
CA SER A 37 -9.75 12.41 10.34
C SER A 37 -10.19 10.98 10.65
N LEU A 38 -9.40 10.25 11.41
CA LEU A 38 -9.66 8.88 11.77
C LEU A 38 -9.65 8.72 13.29
N THR A 39 -10.78 8.26 13.83
CA THR A 39 -10.93 7.80 15.22
C THR A 39 -10.91 6.28 15.21
N PHE A 40 -10.09 5.67 16.02
CA PHE A 40 -9.89 4.24 16.10
C PHE A 40 -10.50 3.65 17.36
N PHE A 41 -11.12 2.46 17.22
CA PHE A 41 -11.51 1.60 18.32
C PHE A 41 -11.16 0.14 18.06
N MET A 42 -10.75 -0.56 19.10
CA MET A 42 -10.71 -2.01 19.15
C MET A 42 -11.96 -2.50 19.88
N GLY A 43 -12.85 -3.18 19.19
CA GLY A 43 -14.06 -3.77 19.77
C GLY A 43 -13.69 -5.03 20.57
N LEU A 44 -14.13 -5.12 21.81
CA LEU A 44 -13.92 -6.28 22.68
C LEU A 44 -15.26 -6.95 22.95
N ALA A 45 -15.52 -8.08 22.27
CA ALA A 45 -16.72 -8.90 22.52
C ALA A 45 -16.47 -9.87 23.68
N ALA A 46 -17.51 -10.16 24.45
CA ALA A 46 -17.45 -11.11 25.56
C ALA A 46 -16.99 -12.50 25.08
N GLY A 47 -16.10 -13.14 25.83
CA GLY A 47 -15.55 -14.45 25.52
C GLY A 47 -14.54 -14.50 24.36
N VAL A 48 -14.06 -13.34 23.89
CA VAL A 48 -12.94 -13.24 22.97
C VAL A 48 -11.68 -12.88 23.76
N ASN A 49 -10.55 -13.47 23.40
CA ASN A 49 -9.25 -13.15 24.02
C ASN A 49 -8.93 -11.66 23.82
N SER A 50 -8.65 -10.95 24.91
CA SER A 50 -8.44 -9.49 24.94
C SER A 50 -7.10 -9.02 24.37
N ALA A 51 -6.19 -9.92 24.01
CA ALA A 51 -4.83 -9.56 23.62
C ALA A 51 -4.72 -8.40 22.60
N PRO A 52 -5.50 -8.34 21.49
CA PRO A 52 -5.46 -7.19 20.59
C PRO A 52 -6.00 -5.90 21.22
N ALA A 53 -7.01 -6.01 22.10
CA ALA A 53 -7.60 -4.86 22.79
C ALA A 53 -6.62 -4.27 23.82
N ASP A 54 -5.93 -5.12 24.59
CA ASP A 54 -4.90 -4.70 25.54
C ASP A 54 -3.74 -3.99 24.84
N ALA A 55 -3.44 -4.39 23.60
CA ALA A 55 -2.38 -3.81 22.79
C ALA A 55 -2.81 -2.54 22.01
N ALA A 56 -4.09 -2.16 22.02
CA ALA A 56 -4.62 -1.05 21.23
C ALA A 56 -3.91 0.28 21.48
N VAL A 57 -3.49 0.52 22.72
CA VAL A 57 -2.76 1.74 23.14
C VAL A 57 -1.36 1.85 22.52
N ASN A 58 -0.79 0.74 22.04
CA ASN A 58 0.54 0.66 21.45
C ASN A 58 0.50 0.68 19.91
N ILE A 59 -0.67 0.91 19.31
CA ILE A 59 -0.80 1.02 17.86
C ILE A 59 -0.08 2.27 17.36
N LYS A 60 0.76 2.09 16.35
CA LYS A 60 1.45 3.17 15.64
C LYS A 60 0.53 3.72 14.56
N PHE A 61 -0.25 4.73 14.90
CA PHE A 61 -1.15 5.37 13.96
C PHE A 61 -0.39 6.07 12.83
N SER A 62 -0.89 5.91 11.60
CA SER A 62 -0.29 6.55 10.42
C SER A 62 -0.48 8.07 10.46
N ASP A 63 0.59 8.83 10.16
CA ASP A 63 0.53 10.29 9.99
C ASP A 63 -0.25 10.73 8.72
N LYS A 64 -0.64 9.79 7.88
CA LYS A 64 -1.50 10.04 6.72
C LYS A 64 -2.87 10.58 7.12
N TYR A 65 -3.33 10.26 8.34
CA TYR A 65 -4.61 10.66 8.89
C TYR A 65 -4.44 11.65 10.05
N PHE A 66 -5.44 12.49 10.29
CA PHE A 66 -5.57 13.12 11.59
C PHE A 66 -6.06 12.07 12.58
N ASN A 67 -5.18 11.65 13.48
CA ASN A 67 -5.52 10.64 14.49
C ASN A 67 -6.36 11.28 15.59
N HIS A 68 -7.67 11.34 15.37
CA HIS A 68 -8.65 11.99 16.24
C HIS A 68 -9.15 11.04 17.35
N ASN A 69 -8.26 10.21 17.90
CA ASN A 69 -8.59 9.21 18.90
C ASN A 69 -9.14 9.83 20.18
N LEU A 70 -10.14 9.19 20.75
CA LEU A 70 -10.68 9.54 22.06
C LEU A 70 -9.81 8.94 23.19
N ALA A 71 -10.14 9.26 24.44
CA ALA A 71 -9.38 8.78 25.61
C ALA A 71 -9.35 7.24 25.71
N SER A 72 -10.46 6.57 25.40
CA SER A 72 -10.51 5.11 25.33
C SER A 72 -10.41 4.66 23.87
N LEU A 73 -9.52 3.71 23.61
CA LEU A 73 -9.39 3.03 22.32
C LEU A 73 -10.11 1.67 22.29
N VAL A 74 -10.62 1.21 23.43
CA VAL A 74 -11.36 -0.05 23.54
C VAL A 74 -12.84 0.23 23.66
N LEU A 75 -13.62 -0.47 22.84
CA LEU A 75 -15.08 -0.39 22.81
C LEU A 75 -15.65 -1.72 23.35
N PRO A 76 -16.18 -1.77 24.58
CA PRO A 76 -16.78 -2.97 25.11
C PRO A 76 -18.08 -3.29 24.35
N LEU A 77 -18.21 -4.54 23.90
CA LEU A 77 -19.37 -5.02 23.16
C LEU A 77 -20.21 -5.97 24.02
N GLY A 78 -21.53 -5.92 23.86
CA GLY A 78 -22.46 -6.75 24.61
C GLY A 78 -22.24 -8.26 24.40
N GLN A 79 -22.73 -9.08 25.34
CA GLN A 79 -22.55 -10.54 25.33
C GLN A 79 -23.08 -11.19 24.04
N ASP A 80 -24.19 -10.69 23.51
CA ASP A 80 -24.83 -11.26 22.32
C ASP A 80 -24.17 -10.84 21.00
N PHE A 81 -23.21 -9.90 21.03
CA PHE A 81 -22.60 -9.35 19.82
C PHE A 81 -21.97 -10.43 18.94
N LYS A 82 -21.31 -11.43 19.53
CA LYS A 82 -20.66 -12.52 18.80
C LYS A 82 -21.63 -13.36 17.99
N MET A 83 -22.88 -13.49 18.45
CA MET A 83 -23.93 -14.29 17.81
C MET A 83 -24.62 -13.54 16.66
N LEU A 84 -24.38 -12.25 16.51
CA LEU A 84 -24.99 -11.45 15.46
C LEU A 84 -24.40 -11.79 14.08
N THR A 85 -25.25 -11.77 13.06
CA THR A 85 -24.77 -11.78 11.66
C THR A 85 -23.97 -10.51 11.36
N PHE A 86 -23.13 -10.52 10.34
CA PHE A 86 -22.28 -9.37 9.99
C PHE A 86 -23.09 -8.07 9.79
N ASP A 87 -24.22 -8.13 9.11
CA ASP A 87 -25.09 -6.96 8.92
C ASP A 87 -25.71 -6.46 10.22
N LYS A 88 -26.10 -7.36 11.13
CA LYS A 88 -26.59 -6.98 12.46
C LYS A 88 -25.47 -6.39 13.33
N LYS A 89 -24.25 -6.92 13.26
CA LYS A 89 -23.07 -6.34 13.91
C LYS A 89 -22.84 -4.90 13.44
N ARG A 90 -22.93 -4.67 12.13
CA ARG A 90 -22.81 -3.34 11.52
C ARG A 90 -23.84 -2.35 12.06
N ALA A 91 -25.11 -2.73 12.07
CA ALA A 91 -26.17 -1.89 12.59
C ALA A 91 -25.99 -1.63 14.09
N TYR A 92 -25.70 -2.65 14.88
CA TYR A 92 -25.46 -2.56 16.33
C TYR A 92 -24.34 -1.55 16.64
N LEU A 93 -23.20 -1.65 15.95
CA LEU A 93 -22.07 -0.72 16.20
C LEU A 93 -22.44 0.72 15.84
N ARG A 94 -23.15 0.95 14.74
CA ARG A 94 -23.60 2.28 14.36
C ARG A 94 -24.53 2.91 15.40
N GLU A 95 -25.47 2.13 15.91
CA GLU A 95 -26.38 2.58 16.97
C GLU A 95 -25.64 2.82 18.29
N MET A 96 -24.73 1.94 18.63
CA MET A 96 -23.89 2.07 19.82
C MET A 96 -23.01 3.33 19.78
N LEU A 97 -22.36 3.63 18.64
CA LEU A 97 -21.61 4.88 18.48
C LEU A 97 -22.47 6.12 18.75
N THR A 98 -23.73 6.07 18.30
CA THR A 98 -24.70 7.16 18.50
C THR A 98 -25.13 7.25 19.97
N LYS A 99 -25.51 6.12 20.58
CA LYS A 99 -25.97 6.03 21.97
C LYS A 99 -24.89 6.46 22.98
N GLU A 100 -23.65 6.03 22.76
CA GLU A 100 -22.50 6.39 23.61
C GLU A 100 -21.97 7.83 23.37
N GLY A 101 -22.64 8.57 22.49
CA GLY A 101 -22.31 9.96 22.18
C GLY A 101 -20.92 10.12 21.55
N VAL A 102 -20.42 9.10 20.85
CA VAL A 102 -19.08 9.14 20.24
C VAL A 102 -18.96 10.30 19.27
N GLY A 103 -19.99 10.55 18.45
CA GLY A 103 -20.01 11.69 17.53
C GLY A 103 -19.89 13.03 18.25
N ARG A 104 -20.61 13.22 19.38
CA ARG A 104 -20.52 14.42 20.21
C ARG A 104 -19.11 14.60 20.78
N LYS A 105 -18.49 13.52 21.30
CA LYS A 105 -17.11 13.56 21.81
C LYS A 105 -16.11 13.93 20.72
N MET A 106 -16.32 13.45 19.48
CA MET A 106 -15.50 13.79 18.33
C MET A 106 -15.66 15.26 17.93
N VAL A 107 -16.89 15.77 17.86
CA VAL A 107 -17.17 17.18 17.57
C VAL A 107 -16.62 18.08 18.69
N ALA A 108 -16.80 17.72 19.96
CA ALA A 108 -16.22 18.44 21.09
C ALA A 108 -14.70 18.56 20.98
N LYS A 109 -14.02 17.50 20.56
CA LYS A 109 -12.57 17.51 20.34
C LYS A 109 -12.16 18.39 19.15
N TRP A 110 -12.92 18.36 18.04
CA TRP A 110 -12.66 19.23 16.90
C TRP A 110 -12.71 20.71 17.25
N PHE A 111 -13.68 21.09 18.06
CA PHE A 111 -13.89 22.48 18.49
C PHE A 111 -13.29 22.79 19.86
N ASN A 112 -12.30 21.97 20.29
CA ASN A 112 -11.51 22.19 21.49
C ASN A 112 -12.36 22.57 22.72
N ARG A 113 -13.45 21.79 22.96
CA ARG A 113 -14.38 22.05 24.05
C ARG A 113 -13.69 21.95 25.39
N GLN A 114 -13.71 23.04 26.13
CA GLN A 114 -13.10 23.20 27.45
C GLN A 114 -13.98 22.60 28.55
N GLY A 115 -13.44 22.43 29.77
CA GLY A 115 -14.18 21.91 30.91
C GLY A 115 -15.38 22.77 31.35
N ASN A 116 -15.37 24.06 31.03
CA ASN A 116 -16.50 24.98 31.24
C ASN A 116 -17.52 24.96 30.08
N GLY A 117 -17.34 24.10 29.07
CA GLY A 117 -18.22 23.97 27.93
C GLY A 117 -17.95 24.95 26.79
N MET A 118 -17.08 25.93 26.96
CA MET A 118 -16.68 26.85 25.87
C MET A 118 -15.94 26.11 24.79
N MET A 119 -16.11 26.55 23.55
CA MET A 119 -15.50 25.98 22.34
C MET A 119 -14.75 27.06 21.57
N ASN A 120 -13.71 26.65 20.83
CA ASN A 120 -12.98 27.51 19.92
C ASN A 120 -12.57 26.76 18.63
N LEU A 121 -12.00 27.49 17.68
CA LEU A 121 -11.58 26.97 16.37
C LEU A 121 -10.09 26.62 16.32
N ASP A 122 -9.34 26.70 17.41
CA ASP A 122 -7.87 26.56 17.40
C ASP A 122 -7.40 25.24 16.83
N TYR A 123 -8.02 24.13 17.21
CA TYR A 123 -7.67 22.82 16.70
C TYR A 123 -8.05 22.66 15.22
N VAL A 124 -9.22 23.19 14.83
CA VAL A 124 -9.66 23.22 13.43
C VAL A 124 -8.71 24.08 12.59
N HIS A 125 -8.30 25.25 13.08
CA HIS A 125 -7.30 26.11 12.46
C HIS A 125 -5.98 25.37 12.29
N GLN A 126 -5.49 24.73 13.33
CA GLN A 126 -4.25 23.96 13.30
C GLN A 126 -4.31 22.84 12.25
N CYS A 127 -5.40 22.10 12.17
CA CYS A 127 -5.61 21.06 11.18
C CYS A 127 -5.80 21.63 9.76
N GLY A 128 -6.52 22.74 9.62
CA GLY A 128 -6.76 23.42 8.36
C GLY A 128 -5.48 23.97 7.71
N LEU A 129 -4.58 24.55 8.49
CA LEU A 129 -3.27 25.01 8.04
C LEU A 129 -2.40 23.90 7.43
N TYR A 130 -2.60 22.66 7.88
CA TYR A 130 -1.92 21.51 7.29
C TYR A 130 -2.39 21.15 5.88
N ASN A 131 -3.58 21.57 5.48
CA ASN A 131 -4.23 21.22 4.23
C ASN A 131 -4.32 22.40 3.24
N ALA A 132 -4.27 23.63 3.75
CA ALA A 132 -4.30 24.83 2.90
C ALA A 132 -2.99 24.96 2.11
N SER A 133 -3.09 25.33 0.84
CA SER A 133 -1.91 25.75 0.08
C SER A 133 -1.41 27.10 0.63
N ASP A 134 -0.10 27.36 0.56
CA ASP A 134 0.48 28.63 0.99
C ASP A 134 -0.19 29.83 0.30
N GLN A 135 -0.68 29.62 -0.92
CA GLN A 135 -1.37 30.64 -1.70
C GLN A 135 -2.79 30.89 -1.18
N ASP A 136 -3.50 29.82 -0.78
CA ASP A 136 -4.84 29.95 -0.20
C ASP A 136 -4.80 30.67 1.13
N VAL A 137 -3.80 30.35 1.96
CA VAL A 137 -3.56 31.07 3.25
C VAL A 137 -3.24 32.55 3.01
N LYS A 138 -2.34 32.85 2.07
CA LYS A 138 -1.99 34.25 1.72
C LYS A 138 -3.18 35.02 1.18
N MET A 139 -4.00 34.39 0.33
CA MET A 139 -5.23 35.04 -0.19
C MET A 139 -6.28 35.24 0.89
N ALA A 140 -6.46 34.28 1.80
CA ALA A 140 -7.39 34.40 2.91
C ALA A 140 -6.99 35.53 3.87
N VAL A 141 -5.71 35.62 4.20
CA VAL A 141 -5.14 36.70 5.05
C VAL A 141 -5.25 38.04 4.35
N ALA A 142 -4.88 38.16 3.06
CA ALA A 142 -4.94 39.39 2.30
C ALA A 142 -6.38 39.90 2.10
N ALA A 143 -7.35 38.98 1.97
CA ALA A 143 -8.76 39.34 1.81
C ALA A 143 -9.48 39.66 3.13
N LYS A 144 -8.80 39.63 4.29
CA LYS A 144 -9.39 39.71 5.64
C LYS A 144 -10.54 38.72 5.86
N ARG A 145 -10.53 37.60 5.14
CA ARG A 145 -11.52 36.50 5.22
C ARG A 145 -10.96 35.26 5.91
N GLY A 146 -9.84 35.43 6.63
CA GLY A 146 -9.12 34.31 7.26
C GLY A 146 -10.03 33.43 8.09
N ASP A 147 -10.86 34.01 8.93
CA ASP A 147 -11.74 33.25 9.83
C ASP A 147 -12.87 32.51 9.11
N ALA A 148 -13.48 33.14 8.10
CA ALA A 148 -14.53 32.50 7.30
C ALA A 148 -13.96 31.33 6.46
N PHE A 149 -12.81 31.54 5.83
CA PHE A 149 -12.12 30.50 5.06
C PHE A 149 -11.70 29.31 5.95
N LEU A 150 -11.15 29.58 7.14
CA LEU A 150 -10.76 28.57 8.08
C LEU A 150 -11.96 27.84 8.68
N LYS A 151 -13.09 28.54 8.86
CA LYS A 151 -14.36 27.94 9.25
C LYS A 151 -14.88 26.96 8.20
N ASP A 152 -14.87 27.36 6.93
CA ASP A 152 -15.28 26.49 5.81
C ASP A 152 -14.33 25.29 5.63
N ALA A 153 -13.02 25.52 5.73
CA ALA A 153 -12.02 24.45 5.71
C ALA A 153 -12.19 23.50 6.89
N GLY A 154 -12.52 24.04 8.08
CA GLY A 154 -12.81 23.27 9.27
C GLY A 154 -14.06 22.41 9.13
N GLN A 155 -15.15 22.94 8.59
CA GLN A 155 -16.37 22.17 8.31
C GLN A 155 -16.11 21.04 7.34
N ASN A 156 -15.30 21.28 6.31
CA ASN A 156 -14.88 20.24 5.38
C ASN A 156 -14.06 19.14 6.05
N LEU A 157 -13.22 19.47 7.04
CA LEU A 157 -12.48 18.48 7.82
C LEU A 157 -13.40 17.65 8.72
N VAL A 158 -14.38 18.27 9.38
CA VAL A 158 -15.35 17.55 10.21
C VAL A 158 -16.20 16.62 9.35
N ASN A 159 -16.58 17.01 8.14
CA ASN A 159 -17.28 16.18 7.17
C ASN A 159 -16.47 14.95 6.71
N LYS A 160 -15.14 15.02 6.79
CA LYS A 160 -14.22 13.91 6.48
C LYS A 160 -13.73 13.19 7.74
N THR A 161 -14.59 13.08 8.73
CA THR A 161 -14.30 12.42 10.00
C THR A 161 -14.91 11.03 10.01
N TYR A 162 -14.08 10.04 10.28
CA TYR A 162 -14.46 8.63 10.24
C TYR A 162 -14.10 7.91 11.53
N VAL A 163 -14.81 6.80 11.78
CA VAL A 163 -14.52 5.85 12.85
C VAL A 163 -14.17 4.50 12.24
N LEU A 164 -13.01 3.98 12.60
CA LEU A 164 -12.57 2.62 12.29
C LEU A 164 -12.70 1.75 13.53
N ILE A 165 -13.47 0.67 13.45
CA ILE A 165 -13.61 -0.31 14.52
C ILE A 165 -13.10 -1.65 14.03
N LEU A 166 -12.08 -2.20 14.71
CA LEU A 166 -11.62 -3.57 14.49
C LEU A 166 -12.22 -4.45 15.57
N VAL A 167 -12.85 -5.55 15.17
CA VAL A 167 -13.48 -6.50 16.10
C VAL A 167 -12.84 -7.86 15.94
N PRO A 168 -11.96 -8.27 16.85
CA PRO A 168 -11.44 -9.63 16.91
C PRO A 168 -12.56 -10.64 17.11
N ASN A 169 -12.59 -11.71 16.31
CA ASN A 169 -13.55 -12.81 16.42
C ASN A 169 -12.92 -14.07 17.03
N ASP A 170 -11.70 -14.41 16.59
CA ASP A 170 -10.94 -15.56 17.05
C ASP A 170 -9.46 -15.16 17.21
N VAL A 171 -8.93 -15.28 18.43
CA VAL A 171 -7.55 -14.89 18.77
C VAL A 171 -6.87 -16.05 19.45
N LYS A 172 -5.78 -16.52 18.86
CA LYS A 172 -5.00 -17.68 19.32
C LYS A 172 -3.54 -17.30 19.51
N SER A 173 -2.98 -17.68 20.66
CA SER A 173 -1.54 -17.66 20.87
C SER A 173 -0.92 -18.97 20.41
N LYS A 174 0.31 -18.91 19.95
CA LYS A 174 1.18 -20.05 19.65
C LYS A 174 2.48 -19.89 20.44
N ASP A 175 2.85 -20.88 21.21
CA ASP A 175 4.16 -20.97 21.85
C ASP A 175 4.46 -22.47 22.06
N ASP A 176 5.08 -23.10 21.07
CA ASP A 176 5.40 -24.54 21.06
C ASP A 176 6.91 -24.81 21.27
N GLY A 177 7.66 -23.80 21.72
CA GLY A 177 9.10 -23.88 21.91
C GLY A 177 9.93 -23.75 20.62
N LYS A 178 9.29 -23.83 19.45
CA LYS A 178 9.92 -23.60 18.14
C LYS A 178 9.44 -22.32 17.49
N ILE A 179 8.14 -22.06 17.60
CA ILE A 179 7.47 -20.87 17.05
C ILE A 179 6.65 -20.22 18.16
N ARG A 180 6.80 -18.92 18.29
CA ARG A 180 6.01 -18.06 19.18
C ARG A 180 5.25 -17.03 18.37
N GLY A 181 3.98 -16.79 18.68
CA GLY A 181 3.19 -15.85 17.88
C GLY A 181 1.74 -15.73 18.30
N TRP A 182 1.00 -14.98 17.48
CA TRP A 182 -0.43 -14.74 17.58
C TRP A 182 -1.09 -14.83 16.21
N ASP A 183 -2.26 -15.46 16.15
CA ASP A 183 -3.18 -15.42 15.02
C ASP A 183 -4.47 -14.75 15.46
N CYS A 184 -5.06 -13.92 14.59
CA CYS A 184 -6.32 -13.28 14.82
C CYS A 184 -7.17 -13.27 13.55
N GLN A 185 -8.42 -13.71 13.65
CA GLN A 185 -9.46 -13.40 12.68
C GLN A 185 -10.28 -12.23 13.22
N TYR A 186 -10.59 -11.25 12.37
CA TYR A 186 -11.30 -10.05 12.77
C TYR A 186 -12.20 -9.54 11.66
N ASP A 187 -13.24 -8.82 12.06
CA ASP A 187 -14.05 -7.98 11.19
C ASP A 187 -13.61 -6.52 11.37
N PHE A 188 -13.74 -5.69 10.33
CA PHE A 188 -13.62 -4.27 10.51
C PHE A 188 -14.82 -3.52 9.96
N PHE A 189 -15.17 -2.45 10.65
CA PHE A 189 -16.31 -1.59 10.38
C PHE A 189 -15.83 -0.15 10.29
N PHE A 190 -16.36 0.56 9.31
CA PHE A 190 -15.94 1.90 9.00
C PHE A 190 -17.14 2.80 8.80
N TYR A 191 -17.24 3.85 9.61
CA TYR A 191 -18.37 4.77 9.65
C TYR A 191 -17.91 6.19 9.41
N GLN A 192 -18.75 6.97 8.72
CA GLN A 192 -18.56 8.41 8.54
C GLN A 192 -19.47 9.16 9.52
N LEU A 193 -18.93 10.18 10.17
CA LEU A 193 -19.72 11.12 10.96
C LEU A 193 -20.61 11.95 10.02
N ILE A 194 -21.91 11.98 10.31
CA ILE A 194 -22.86 12.80 9.55
C ILE A 194 -22.82 14.22 10.10
N PHE A 195 -22.27 15.13 9.29
CA PHE A 195 -22.14 16.56 9.65
C PHE A 195 -22.68 17.41 8.48
N THR A 196 -23.97 17.17 8.14
CA THR A 196 -24.70 17.86 7.06
C THR A 196 -24.95 19.33 7.41
N PRO A 197 -25.31 20.20 6.45
CA PRO A 197 -25.65 21.60 6.72
C PRO A 197 -26.68 21.80 7.83
N ASP A 198 -27.70 20.93 7.92
CA ASP A 198 -28.71 21.00 8.98
C ASP A 198 -28.11 20.67 10.35
N VAL A 199 -27.25 19.65 10.43
CA VAL A 199 -26.53 19.30 11.68
C VAL A 199 -25.59 20.44 12.09
N VAL A 200 -24.91 21.06 11.12
CA VAL A 200 -24.04 22.23 11.33
C VAL A 200 -24.84 23.40 11.88
N SER A 201 -26.01 23.70 11.30
CA SER A 201 -26.89 24.77 11.79
C SER A 201 -27.31 24.53 13.24
N ASN A 202 -27.79 23.33 13.55
CA ASN A 202 -28.17 22.95 14.91
C ASN A 202 -27.00 23.04 15.90
N PHE A 203 -25.79 22.66 15.47
CA PHE A 203 -24.57 22.76 16.27
C PHE A 203 -24.24 24.23 16.58
N TYR A 204 -24.30 25.14 15.59
CA TYR A 204 -24.01 26.56 15.84
C TYR A 204 -25.10 27.27 16.66
N ASN A 205 -26.34 26.79 16.65
CA ASN A 205 -27.38 27.32 17.53
C ASN A 205 -27.08 27.08 19.01
N VAL A 206 -26.30 26.03 19.33
CA VAL A 206 -25.88 25.71 20.70
C VAL A 206 -24.43 26.09 20.98
N TRP A 207 -23.79 26.85 20.09
CA TRP A 207 -22.45 27.37 20.29
C TRP A 207 -22.46 28.50 21.33
N PRO A 208 -21.72 28.40 22.47
CA PRO A 208 -21.61 29.48 23.43
C PRO A 208 -20.64 30.54 22.89
N TYR A 209 -21.15 31.74 22.59
CA TYR A 209 -20.34 32.87 22.12
C TYR A 209 -19.80 33.66 23.31
N GLU A 210 -18.72 34.42 23.11
CA GLU A 210 -18.10 35.21 24.15
C GLU A 210 -19.00 36.36 24.67
N ASP A 211 -19.84 36.92 23.81
CA ASP A 211 -20.79 37.99 24.04
C ASP A 211 -22.14 37.49 24.62
N ASP A 212 -22.40 36.21 24.72
CA ASP A 212 -23.58 35.66 25.41
C ASP A 212 -23.51 36.00 26.90
N ASP A 213 -24.67 36.25 27.51
CA ASP A 213 -24.75 36.35 28.96
C ASP A 213 -24.54 34.98 29.65
N ALA A 214 -24.35 34.99 30.97
CA ALA A 214 -24.05 33.77 31.71
C ALA A 214 -25.16 32.70 31.62
N ALA A 215 -26.43 33.13 31.59
CA ALA A 215 -27.57 32.21 31.53
C ALA A 215 -27.68 31.58 30.14
N ALA A 216 -27.48 32.39 29.07
CA ALA A 216 -27.45 31.93 27.70
C ALA A 216 -26.29 30.95 27.44
N LYS A 217 -25.08 31.25 27.98
CA LYS A 217 -23.95 30.34 27.93
C LYS A 217 -24.25 29.00 28.57
N GLN A 218 -24.81 29.01 29.78
CA GLN A 218 -25.15 27.79 30.48
C GLN A 218 -26.19 26.94 29.75
N MET A 219 -27.23 27.59 29.18
CA MET A 219 -28.26 26.90 28.37
C MET A 219 -27.63 26.27 27.12
N LYS A 220 -26.78 26.97 26.38
CA LYS A 220 -26.12 26.47 25.20
C LYS A 220 -25.16 25.31 25.50
N VAL A 221 -24.40 25.40 26.60
CA VAL A 221 -23.52 24.32 27.06
C VAL A 221 -24.34 23.05 27.39
N ALA A 222 -25.45 23.20 28.13
CA ALA A 222 -26.34 22.08 28.43
C ALA A 222 -27.00 21.50 27.17
N ALA A 223 -27.43 22.36 26.24
CA ALA A 223 -28.03 21.94 24.98
C ALA A 223 -27.04 21.15 24.10
N PHE A 224 -25.74 21.53 24.04
CA PHE A 224 -24.74 20.74 23.35
C PHE A 224 -24.62 19.33 23.91
N ASP A 225 -24.74 19.14 25.22
CA ASP A 225 -24.64 17.83 25.87
C ASP A 225 -25.80 16.89 25.55
N THR A 226 -26.88 17.42 24.98
CA THR A 226 -28.02 16.63 24.47
C THR A 226 -27.95 16.36 22.96
N LEU A 227 -27.09 17.06 22.21
CA LEU A 227 -26.97 16.87 20.77
C LEU A 227 -26.54 15.44 20.42
N THR A 228 -27.16 14.92 19.38
CA THR A 228 -26.84 13.60 18.83
C THR A 228 -26.28 13.73 17.43
N PHE A 229 -25.08 13.21 17.24
CA PHE A 229 -24.43 13.11 15.93
C PHE A 229 -24.46 11.65 15.48
N LYS A 230 -25.07 11.43 14.30
CA LYS A 230 -25.28 10.09 13.71
C LYS A 230 -24.10 9.70 12.83
N PHE A 231 -24.04 8.40 12.55
CA PHE A 231 -23.04 7.83 11.65
C PHE A 231 -23.69 7.17 10.44
N ALA A 232 -23.03 7.27 9.31
CA ALA A 232 -23.36 6.53 8.08
C ALA A 232 -22.36 5.38 7.89
N ASP A 233 -22.81 4.27 7.33
CA ASP A 233 -21.92 3.20 6.90
C ASP A 233 -21.08 3.69 5.73
N ALA A 234 -19.76 3.64 5.85
CA ALA A 234 -18.83 4.02 4.80
C ALA A 234 -18.21 2.80 4.10
N TYR A 235 -17.72 1.83 4.89
CA TYR A 235 -17.13 0.60 4.36
C TYR A 235 -17.02 -0.46 5.46
N ASN A 236 -17.21 -1.74 5.11
CA ASN A 236 -17.15 -2.82 6.08
C ASN A 236 -16.60 -4.08 5.43
N LYS A 237 -15.83 -4.88 6.17
CA LYS A 237 -15.26 -6.12 5.66
C LYS A 237 -15.16 -7.17 6.76
N SER A 238 -15.64 -8.38 6.46
CA SER A 238 -15.58 -9.53 7.36
C SER A 238 -14.41 -10.45 7.03
N PHE A 239 -14.11 -11.35 7.96
CA PHE A 239 -13.14 -12.44 7.81
C PHE A 239 -11.73 -11.99 7.38
N GLN A 240 -11.26 -10.90 7.95
CA GLN A 240 -9.86 -10.51 7.80
C GLN A 240 -8.99 -11.34 8.74
N SER A 241 -7.73 -11.55 8.37
CA SER A 241 -6.78 -12.27 9.19
C SER A 241 -5.50 -11.48 9.39
N ALA A 242 -4.94 -11.57 10.58
CA ALA A 242 -3.61 -11.09 10.90
C ALA A 242 -2.85 -12.18 11.65
N SER A 243 -1.59 -12.38 11.30
CA SER A 243 -0.72 -13.35 11.97
C SER A 243 0.64 -12.72 12.19
N VAL A 244 1.19 -12.91 13.37
CA VAL A 244 2.56 -12.54 13.71
C VAL A 244 3.22 -13.72 14.39
N SER A 245 4.41 -14.10 13.95
CA SER A 245 5.14 -15.20 14.55
C SER A 245 6.65 -15.01 14.42
N GLU A 246 7.38 -15.62 15.32
CA GLU A 246 8.83 -15.66 15.35
C GLU A 246 9.31 -17.08 15.59
N THR A 247 10.35 -17.49 14.86
CA THR A 247 11.02 -18.78 15.05
C THR A 247 12.09 -18.64 16.15
N LEU A 248 12.03 -19.49 17.17
CA LEU A 248 12.89 -19.39 18.35
C LEU A 248 14.25 -20.08 18.15
N THR A 249 14.35 -21.02 17.22
CA THR A 249 15.49 -21.95 17.08
C THR A 249 16.83 -21.29 16.73
N ASN A 250 16.83 -20.10 16.11
CA ASN A 250 18.06 -19.41 15.68
C ASN A 250 18.12 -17.94 16.13
N ASN A 251 17.19 -17.51 16.95
CA ASN A 251 17.12 -16.12 17.36
C ASN A 251 17.74 -15.91 18.75
N LYS A 252 18.80 -15.12 18.83
CA LYS A 252 19.49 -14.82 20.09
C LYS A 252 18.69 -13.93 21.05
N LYS A 253 17.67 -13.21 20.55
CA LYS A 253 16.79 -12.33 21.34
C LYS A 253 15.37 -12.37 20.77
N PRO A 254 14.62 -13.45 20.98
CA PRO A 254 13.25 -13.54 20.50
C PRO A 254 12.34 -12.55 21.23
N LYS A 255 11.38 -12.00 20.48
CA LYS A 255 10.33 -11.14 21.06
C LYS A 255 9.50 -11.88 22.07
N SER A 256 9.07 -11.20 23.12
CA SER A 256 8.09 -11.73 24.06
C SER A 256 6.70 -11.85 23.43
N LEU A 257 5.81 -12.65 24.00
CA LEU A 257 4.41 -12.72 23.57
C LEU A 257 3.72 -11.34 23.63
N ASP A 258 4.07 -10.48 24.58
CA ASP A 258 3.55 -9.12 24.68
C ASP A 258 4.05 -8.21 23.55
N GLN A 259 5.30 -8.34 23.15
CA GLN A 259 5.81 -7.62 21.98
C GLN A 259 5.12 -8.08 20.70
N LEU A 260 4.92 -9.39 20.52
CA LEU A 260 4.20 -9.95 19.38
C LEU A 260 2.71 -9.59 19.41
N LYS A 261 2.08 -9.47 20.58
CA LYS A 261 0.72 -8.96 20.74
C LYS A 261 0.58 -7.52 20.20
N ASN A 262 1.55 -6.64 20.53
CA ASN A 262 1.60 -5.28 19.99
C ASN A 262 1.79 -5.29 18.45
N ASP A 263 2.65 -6.16 17.94
CA ASP A 263 2.83 -6.32 16.50
C ASP A 263 1.54 -6.82 15.81
N LEU A 264 0.77 -7.70 16.45
CA LEU A 264 -0.53 -8.16 15.96
C LEU A 264 -1.51 -6.99 15.83
N ALA A 265 -1.68 -6.18 16.89
CA ALA A 265 -2.59 -5.03 16.86
C ALA A 265 -2.19 -4.02 15.77
N ASN A 266 -0.89 -3.75 15.62
CA ASN A 266 -0.38 -2.92 14.52
C ASN A 266 -0.70 -3.52 13.15
N ARG A 267 -0.46 -4.83 12.95
CA ARG A 267 -0.76 -5.50 11.68
C ARG A 267 -2.25 -5.50 11.33
N MET A 268 -3.12 -5.64 12.32
CA MET A 268 -4.57 -5.51 12.12
C MET A 268 -4.94 -4.10 11.64
N TYR A 269 -4.41 -3.06 12.28
CA TYR A 269 -4.63 -1.66 11.90
C TYR A 269 -4.08 -1.36 10.50
N GLU A 270 -2.84 -1.77 10.20
CA GLU A 270 -2.22 -1.60 8.89
C GLU A 270 -3.00 -2.34 7.79
N GLY A 271 -3.46 -3.56 8.07
CA GLY A 271 -4.28 -4.34 7.14
C GLY A 271 -5.61 -3.65 6.83
N ALA A 272 -6.30 -3.14 7.85
CA ALA A 272 -7.56 -2.43 7.67
C ALA A 272 -7.37 -1.11 6.89
N THR A 273 -6.39 -0.28 7.26
CA THR A 273 -6.11 0.98 6.57
C THR A 273 -5.64 0.76 5.13
N PHE A 274 -4.88 -0.30 4.86
CA PHE A 274 -4.53 -0.70 3.50
C PHE A 274 -5.78 -1.05 2.65
N GLN A 275 -6.76 -1.76 3.23
CA GLN A 275 -8.01 -2.06 2.53
C GLN A 275 -8.82 -0.78 2.25
N LEU A 276 -8.86 0.18 3.18
CA LEU A 276 -9.51 1.47 2.96
C LEU A 276 -8.85 2.23 1.78
N ASP A 277 -7.52 2.29 1.74
CA ASP A 277 -6.78 2.92 0.64
C ASP A 277 -7.02 2.22 -0.71
N LYS A 278 -7.19 0.90 -0.68
CA LYS A 278 -7.42 0.08 -1.87
C LYS A 278 -8.84 0.29 -2.43
N ASP A 279 -9.83 0.24 -1.57
CA ASP A 279 -11.23 0.12 -1.97
C ASP A 279 -11.95 1.49 -1.99
N LEU A 280 -11.47 2.48 -1.23
CA LEU A 280 -12.05 3.82 -1.17
C LEU A 280 -11.15 4.86 -1.83
N GLU A 281 -11.66 5.45 -2.89
CA GLU A 281 -10.91 6.46 -3.66
C GLU A 281 -10.59 7.73 -2.85
N ASP A 282 -11.48 8.13 -1.94
CA ASP A 282 -11.31 9.31 -1.09
C ASP A 282 -10.14 9.18 -0.10
N PHE A 283 -9.69 7.94 0.16
CA PHE A 283 -8.52 7.64 0.99
C PHE A 283 -7.19 7.73 0.24
N ARG A 284 -7.24 7.80 -1.08
CA ARG A 284 -6.04 7.94 -1.91
C ARG A 284 -5.56 9.38 -1.91
N VAL A 285 -4.25 9.56 -1.80
CA VAL A 285 -3.66 10.90 -1.86
C VAL A 285 -3.89 11.52 -3.24
N LYS A 286 -4.48 12.71 -3.26
CA LYS A 286 -4.70 13.52 -4.46
C LYS A 286 -3.99 14.87 -4.28
N VAL A 287 -3.16 15.28 -5.23
CA VAL A 287 -2.40 16.55 -5.14
C VAL A 287 -2.19 17.16 -6.51
N LYS A 288 -2.15 18.48 -6.60
CA LYS A 288 -1.83 19.18 -7.84
C LYS A 288 -0.36 19.07 -8.19
N VAL A 289 -0.07 18.98 -9.48
CA VAL A 289 1.27 19.22 -10.03
C VAL A 289 1.58 20.70 -9.91
N GLU A 290 2.62 21.05 -9.16
CA GLU A 290 3.01 22.43 -8.89
C GLU A 290 4.14 22.92 -9.79
N LYS A 291 5.04 22.02 -10.19
CA LYS A 291 6.19 22.34 -11.05
C LYS A 291 6.50 21.18 -11.99
N LEU A 292 7.07 21.55 -13.14
CA LEU A 292 7.61 20.62 -14.14
C LEU A 292 9.15 20.66 -14.15
N HIS A 293 9.75 19.62 -14.74
CA HIS A 293 11.20 19.52 -14.97
C HIS A 293 12.08 19.63 -13.69
N PRO A 294 12.03 18.68 -12.75
CA PRO A 294 11.19 17.48 -12.70
C PRO A 294 9.78 17.80 -12.22
N THR A 295 8.83 16.92 -12.51
CA THR A 295 7.46 17.00 -11.95
C THR A 295 7.52 17.00 -10.43
N ARG A 296 6.90 18.00 -9.79
CA ARG A 296 6.88 18.15 -8.32
C ARG A 296 5.48 18.44 -7.81
N ALA A 297 5.21 17.95 -6.59
CA ALA A 297 3.95 18.18 -5.89
C ALA A 297 4.18 18.36 -4.38
N LYS A 298 3.27 19.10 -3.72
CA LYS A 298 3.35 19.44 -2.28
C LYS A 298 2.86 18.29 -1.38
N ILE A 299 3.43 17.10 -1.56
CA ILE A 299 3.24 15.94 -0.68
C ILE A 299 4.60 15.40 -0.24
N GLY A 300 4.62 14.67 0.86
CA GLY A 300 5.86 14.11 1.38
C GLY A 300 5.65 13.03 2.44
N LYS A 301 6.56 12.96 3.39
CA LYS A 301 6.54 11.96 4.47
C LYS A 301 5.28 12.01 5.32
N LYS A 302 4.65 13.17 5.43
CA LYS A 302 3.41 13.39 6.18
C LYS A 302 2.23 12.61 5.56
N GLU A 303 2.16 12.53 4.24
CA GLU A 303 1.18 11.74 3.51
C GLU A 303 1.63 10.28 3.29
N ALA A 304 2.63 9.83 4.04
CA ALA A 304 3.24 8.51 3.93
C ALA A 304 3.81 8.20 2.53
N LEU A 305 4.25 9.24 1.79
CA LEU A 305 4.87 9.06 0.49
C LEU A 305 6.17 8.26 0.63
N LYS A 306 6.28 7.22 -0.18
CA LYS A 306 7.46 6.35 -0.28
C LYS A 306 8.10 6.45 -1.66
N CYS A 307 9.37 6.11 -1.77
CA CYS A 307 10.07 6.03 -3.04
C CYS A 307 9.43 4.99 -3.97
N ASP A 308 9.42 5.26 -5.28
CA ASP A 308 8.82 4.41 -6.33
C ASP A 308 7.31 4.19 -6.25
N GLN A 309 6.59 4.92 -5.40
CA GLN A 309 5.15 4.85 -5.31
C GLN A 309 4.49 5.42 -6.57
N GLN A 310 3.48 4.72 -7.09
CA GLN A 310 2.82 5.05 -8.35
C GLN A 310 1.67 6.04 -8.16
N PHE A 311 1.54 6.98 -9.12
CA PHE A 311 0.44 7.93 -9.21
C PHE A 311 -0.07 8.00 -10.64
N PHE A 312 -1.39 8.06 -10.79
CA PHE A 312 -2.03 8.45 -12.04
C PHE A 312 -2.13 9.97 -12.10
N VAL A 313 -1.89 10.53 -13.28
CA VAL A 313 -2.04 11.96 -13.55
C VAL A 313 -3.33 12.17 -14.31
N TYR A 314 -4.24 12.95 -13.74
CA TYR A 314 -5.53 13.26 -14.35
C TYR A 314 -5.60 14.72 -14.78
N GLN A 315 -6.14 14.92 -15.99
CA GLN A 315 -6.62 16.19 -16.49
C GLN A 315 -8.14 16.20 -16.40
N TYR A 316 -8.72 17.23 -15.81
CA TYR A 316 -10.16 17.40 -15.79
C TYR A 316 -10.58 18.12 -17.06
N LYS A 317 -11.42 17.46 -17.87
CA LYS A 317 -11.94 18.01 -19.13
C LYS A 317 -13.43 18.25 -19.00
N PHE A 318 -13.87 19.41 -19.45
CA PHE A 318 -15.30 19.72 -19.57
C PHE A 318 -15.84 19.03 -20.82
N ASP A 319 -16.88 18.21 -20.66
CA ASP A 319 -17.63 17.59 -21.77
C ASP A 319 -18.84 18.46 -22.07
N GLU A 320 -18.75 19.24 -23.13
CA GLU A 320 -19.82 20.17 -23.55
C GLU A 320 -21.13 19.45 -23.84
N SER A 321 -21.09 18.21 -24.34
CA SER A 321 -22.29 17.43 -24.68
C SER A 321 -23.07 16.98 -23.45
N LYS A 322 -22.40 16.81 -22.31
CA LYS A 322 -22.98 16.34 -21.06
C LYS A 322 -23.06 17.42 -19.99
N GLY A 323 -22.47 18.59 -20.22
CA GLY A 323 -22.37 19.66 -19.22
C GLY A 323 -21.62 19.23 -17.94
N THR A 324 -20.73 18.22 -18.03
CA THR A 324 -20.05 17.63 -16.88
C THR A 324 -18.53 17.69 -17.03
N VAL A 325 -17.83 17.85 -15.90
CA VAL A 325 -16.37 17.75 -15.85
C VAL A 325 -16.00 16.31 -15.52
N SER A 326 -15.16 15.70 -16.36
CA SER A 326 -14.70 14.34 -16.17
C SER A 326 -13.18 14.23 -16.10
N PRO A 327 -12.62 13.37 -15.21
CA PRO A 327 -11.19 13.11 -15.14
C PRO A 327 -10.74 12.22 -16.29
N VAL A 328 -9.75 12.69 -17.06
CA VAL A 328 -9.10 11.90 -18.11
C VAL A 328 -7.67 11.59 -17.66
N ARG A 329 -7.33 10.30 -17.59
CA ARG A 329 -5.97 9.88 -17.24
C ARG A 329 -4.99 10.26 -18.36
N GLN A 330 -4.08 11.19 -18.07
CA GLN A 330 -3.11 11.73 -19.01
C GLN A 330 -1.79 10.99 -18.97
N ALA A 331 -1.30 10.65 -17.78
CA ALA A 331 0.02 10.06 -17.60
C ALA A 331 0.09 9.18 -16.34
N VAL A 332 1.22 8.52 -16.17
CA VAL A 332 1.58 7.80 -14.95
C VAL A 332 2.97 8.26 -14.50
N VAL A 333 3.11 8.52 -13.21
CA VAL A 333 4.38 8.91 -12.60
C VAL A 333 4.68 8.04 -11.38
N ARG A 334 5.95 8.02 -10.98
CA ARG A 334 6.41 7.45 -9.71
C ARG A 334 7.23 8.47 -8.96
N SER A 335 7.13 8.42 -7.63
CA SER A 335 7.98 9.24 -6.75
C SER A 335 9.44 8.82 -6.84
N THR A 336 10.33 9.78 -6.72
CA THR A 336 11.78 9.54 -6.60
C THR A 336 12.17 9.36 -5.13
N SER A 337 13.46 9.12 -4.86
CA SER A 337 14.02 9.17 -3.51
C SER A 337 14.04 10.60 -2.90
N LYS A 338 13.81 11.64 -3.71
CA LYS A 338 13.69 13.04 -3.26
C LYS A 338 12.30 13.32 -2.71
N ILE A 339 12.03 12.79 -1.51
CA ILE A 339 10.77 12.95 -0.78
C ILE A 339 10.92 14.08 0.24
N ALA A 340 9.99 15.03 0.20
CA ALA A 340 9.95 16.13 1.14
C ALA A 340 9.70 15.66 2.57
N ASN A 341 10.49 16.19 3.52
CA ASN A 341 10.26 15.95 4.94
C ASN A 341 9.31 17.00 5.52
N ASN A 342 8.06 16.98 5.08
CA ASN A 342 7.02 17.93 5.48
C ASN A 342 6.38 17.64 6.85
N LYS A 343 6.88 16.63 7.59
CA LYS A 343 6.47 16.38 8.98
C LYS A 343 6.96 17.47 9.94
N MET A 344 8.08 18.11 9.61
CA MET A 344 8.78 19.06 10.47
C MET A 344 8.58 20.52 10.05
N VAL A 345 7.80 20.78 9.02
CA VAL A 345 7.55 22.17 8.56
C VAL A 345 6.41 22.75 9.34
N ALA A 346 6.70 23.72 10.19
CA ALA A 346 5.73 24.69 10.67
C ALA A 346 5.22 25.52 9.48
N THR A 347 4.05 26.05 9.59
CA THR A 347 3.32 26.88 8.62
C THR A 347 4.17 27.61 7.57
N GLY A 348 3.83 27.49 6.30
CA GLY A 348 4.16 28.48 5.26
C GLY A 348 5.01 28.04 4.09
N ALA A 349 5.88 27.04 4.19
CA ALA A 349 6.65 26.53 3.06
C ALA A 349 6.47 25.02 2.95
N SER A 350 5.61 24.57 2.05
CA SER A 350 5.48 23.15 1.77
C SER A 350 6.60 22.70 0.83
N PRO A 351 7.62 21.97 1.33
CA PRO A 351 8.62 21.38 0.46
C PRO A 351 7.94 20.37 -0.47
N MET A 352 8.45 20.26 -1.69
CA MET A 352 7.86 19.43 -2.74
C MET A 352 8.66 18.16 -2.95
N SER A 353 7.96 17.05 -3.13
CA SER A 353 8.55 15.79 -3.60
C SER A 353 8.63 15.75 -5.12
N SER A 354 9.62 15.00 -5.64
CA SER A 354 9.87 14.87 -7.07
C SER A 354 9.34 13.55 -7.61
N PHE A 355 8.87 13.59 -8.86
CA PHE A 355 8.30 12.46 -9.59
C PHE A 355 8.94 12.32 -10.96
N TYR A 356 9.03 11.09 -11.46
CA TYR A 356 9.42 10.78 -12.82
C TYR A 356 8.27 10.11 -13.57
N GLN A 357 8.11 10.45 -14.84
CA GLN A 357 7.06 9.89 -15.68
C GLN A 357 7.45 8.51 -16.18
N THR A 358 6.48 7.57 -16.15
CA THR A 358 6.68 6.19 -16.62
C THR A 358 5.83 5.86 -17.83
N TYR A 359 4.72 6.58 -18.07
CA TYR A 359 3.82 6.34 -19.18
C TYR A 359 2.97 7.58 -19.50
N GLY A 360 2.42 7.64 -20.72
CA GLY A 360 1.39 8.58 -21.14
C GLY A 360 1.90 9.87 -21.78
N GLY A 361 0.99 10.83 -21.90
CA GLY A 361 1.20 12.12 -22.58
C GLY A 361 1.91 13.17 -21.73
N THR A 362 1.94 14.38 -22.23
CA THR A 362 2.60 15.51 -21.54
C THR A 362 1.83 15.90 -20.26
N ILE A 363 2.57 16.06 -19.19
CA ILE A 363 2.06 16.55 -17.91
C ILE A 363 2.11 18.09 -17.93
N GLN A 364 1.09 18.72 -17.35
CA GLN A 364 0.99 20.16 -17.20
C GLN A 364 0.82 20.51 -15.71
N GLU A 365 1.19 21.73 -15.33
CA GLU A 365 0.90 22.29 -14.02
C GLU A 365 -0.60 22.36 -13.78
N GLY A 366 -1.03 22.11 -12.56
CA GLY A 366 -2.46 22.04 -12.20
C GLY A 366 -3.14 20.70 -12.42
N MET A 367 -2.55 19.76 -13.19
CA MET A 367 -3.06 18.38 -13.26
C MET A 367 -3.00 17.69 -11.90
N ILE A 368 -3.86 16.71 -11.67
CA ILE A 368 -3.98 16.03 -10.39
C ILE A 368 -3.22 14.70 -10.41
N LEU A 369 -2.27 14.56 -9.48
CA LEU A 369 -1.67 13.29 -9.13
C LEU A 369 -2.59 12.56 -8.15
N GLN A 370 -3.02 11.37 -8.49
CA GLN A 370 -3.79 10.50 -7.60
C GLN A 370 -3.01 9.23 -7.34
N GLN A 371 -2.80 8.91 -6.06
CA GLN A 371 -2.10 7.72 -5.64
C GLN A 371 -2.76 6.46 -6.20
N LYS A 372 -1.97 5.58 -6.80
CA LYS A 372 -2.36 4.23 -7.12
C LYS A 372 -1.62 3.27 -6.20
N LEU A 373 -2.36 2.37 -5.57
CA LEU A 373 -1.74 1.25 -4.87
C LEU A 373 -1.13 0.31 -5.91
N ASP A 374 0.16 0.05 -5.76
CA ASP A 374 0.88 -0.99 -6.48
C ASP A 374 1.77 -1.75 -5.50
N PHE A 375 1.97 -3.03 -5.78
CA PHE A 375 2.83 -3.87 -4.94
C PHE A 375 4.30 -3.75 -5.33
N GLY A 376 4.60 -3.04 -6.43
CA GLY A 376 5.92 -2.99 -7.02
C GLY A 376 6.39 -4.33 -7.59
N LEU A 377 5.46 -5.28 -7.79
CA LEU A 377 5.71 -6.61 -8.30
C LEU A 377 5.50 -6.64 -9.81
N SER A 378 6.41 -7.26 -10.54
CA SER A 378 6.27 -7.50 -11.97
C SER A 378 6.60 -8.95 -12.30
N LEU A 379 5.87 -9.50 -13.26
CA LEU A 379 6.14 -10.80 -13.87
C LEU A 379 6.52 -10.58 -15.33
N ALA A 380 7.63 -11.16 -15.77
CA ALA A 380 8.02 -11.21 -17.17
C ALA A 380 8.10 -12.66 -17.63
N ALA A 381 7.76 -12.88 -18.89
CA ALA A 381 7.95 -14.17 -19.57
C ALA A 381 8.35 -13.94 -21.01
N GLY A 382 9.22 -14.79 -21.53
CA GLY A 382 9.73 -14.68 -22.89
C GLY A 382 10.53 -15.89 -23.35
N PHE A 383 11.04 -15.77 -24.55
CA PHE A 383 11.93 -16.76 -25.16
C PHE A 383 13.34 -16.21 -25.22
N GLU A 384 14.28 -17.04 -24.87
CA GLU A 384 15.71 -16.74 -24.89
C GLU A 384 16.41 -17.57 -25.98
N SER A 385 17.37 -16.95 -26.64
CA SER A 385 18.17 -17.57 -27.71
C SER A 385 19.61 -17.09 -27.63
N GLY A 386 20.56 -17.93 -28.05
CA GLY A 386 21.98 -17.68 -28.00
C GLY A 386 22.75 -18.77 -27.28
N GLY A 387 23.76 -18.45 -26.49
CA GLY A 387 24.53 -19.41 -25.71
C GLY A 387 23.65 -20.24 -24.78
N ILE A 388 22.62 -19.62 -24.20
CA ILE A 388 21.56 -20.27 -23.44
C ILE A 388 20.23 -19.92 -24.08
N GLY A 389 19.33 -20.89 -24.23
CA GLY A 389 18.04 -20.72 -24.89
C GLY A 389 16.87 -21.20 -24.04
N GLY A 390 15.69 -21.23 -24.67
CA GLY A 390 14.46 -21.77 -24.11
C GLY A 390 13.51 -20.75 -23.53
N LEU A 391 12.59 -21.23 -22.69
CA LEU A 391 11.65 -20.37 -21.95
C LEU A 391 12.36 -19.68 -20.79
N SER A 392 12.07 -18.40 -20.61
CA SER A 392 12.58 -17.61 -19.48
C SER A 392 11.44 -16.85 -18.82
N GLY A 393 11.45 -16.81 -17.50
CA GLY A 393 10.52 -16.06 -16.67
C GLY A 393 11.27 -15.27 -15.61
N SER A 394 10.77 -14.10 -15.24
CA SER A 394 11.35 -13.24 -14.22
C SER A 394 10.28 -12.68 -13.30
N LEU A 395 10.53 -12.76 -12.00
CA LEU A 395 9.80 -12.06 -10.96
C LEU A 395 10.67 -10.88 -10.50
N MET A 396 10.15 -9.67 -10.61
CA MET A 396 10.86 -8.46 -10.23
C MET A 396 10.08 -7.73 -9.14
N LEU A 397 10.71 -7.45 -8.01
CA LEU A 397 10.15 -6.65 -6.93
C LEU A 397 10.86 -5.30 -6.87
N ARG A 398 10.12 -4.23 -7.03
CA ARG A 398 10.61 -2.85 -6.87
C ARG A 398 10.80 -2.54 -5.39
N THR A 399 12.04 -2.42 -4.95
CA THR A 399 12.39 -2.31 -3.52
C THR A 399 12.52 -0.86 -3.04
N GLY A 400 12.32 0.13 -3.91
CA GLY A 400 12.48 1.56 -3.57
C GLY A 400 11.64 2.00 -2.37
N GLN A 401 10.44 1.40 -2.18
CA GLN A 401 9.59 1.69 -1.02
C GLN A 401 10.22 1.31 0.34
N PHE A 402 11.17 0.38 0.35
CA PHE A 402 11.88 -0.11 1.54
C PHE A 402 13.28 0.46 1.67
N THR A 403 13.97 0.63 0.53
CA THR A 403 15.39 1.02 0.49
C THR A 403 15.59 2.52 0.27
N ASN A 404 14.54 3.24 -0.13
CA ASN A 404 14.59 4.64 -0.58
C ASN A 404 15.55 4.87 -1.78
N VAL A 405 15.79 3.84 -2.58
CA VAL A 405 16.58 3.90 -3.81
C VAL A 405 15.66 3.78 -5.02
N THR A 406 15.50 4.87 -5.78
CA THR A 406 14.61 4.91 -6.96
C THR A 406 14.97 3.82 -7.96
N GLY A 407 13.99 3.01 -8.38
CA GLY A 407 14.16 2.00 -9.43
C GLY A 407 15.09 0.83 -9.07
N LEU A 408 15.29 0.52 -7.78
CA LEU A 408 16.01 -0.68 -7.38
C LEU A 408 15.07 -1.88 -7.42
N TYR A 409 15.50 -2.96 -8.07
CA TYR A 409 14.77 -4.22 -8.20
C TYR A 409 15.51 -5.36 -7.52
N LEU A 410 14.78 -6.17 -6.76
CA LEU A 410 15.14 -7.55 -6.49
C LEU A 410 14.55 -8.41 -7.63
N MET A 411 15.37 -9.25 -8.24
CA MET A 411 15.00 -10.06 -9.41
C MET A 411 15.21 -11.52 -9.09
N ILE A 412 14.23 -12.36 -9.45
CA ILE A 412 14.30 -13.82 -9.37
C ILE A 412 13.93 -14.34 -10.75
N ASP A 413 14.85 -15.02 -11.39
CA ASP A 413 14.65 -15.56 -12.74
C ASP A 413 14.60 -17.07 -12.71
N GLY A 414 13.79 -17.63 -13.62
CA GLY A 414 13.72 -19.05 -13.91
C GLY A 414 13.81 -19.28 -15.41
N GLY A 415 14.41 -20.38 -15.84
CA GLY A 415 14.49 -20.73 -17.23
C GLY A 415 14.49 -22.24 -17.47
N TYR A 416 13.91 -22.63 -18.61
CA TYR A 416 13.87 -24.03 -19.03
C TYR A 416 14.26 -24.13 -20.50
N ASP A 417 15.29 -24.94 -20.77
CA ASP A 417 15.81 -25.20 -22.10
C ASP A 417 15.84 -26.71 -22.37
N SER A 418 15.24 -27.14 -23.46
CA SER A 418 15.04 -28.57 -23.73
C SER A 418 15.77 -29.06 -24.96
N GLY A 419 16.13 -30.35 -24.95
CA GLY A 419 16.63 -31.06 -26.11
C GLY A 419 18.02 -30.65 -26.57
N LYS A 420 18.84 -30.06 -25.71
CA LYS A 420 20.22 -29.63 -26.05
C LYS A 420 21.16 -30.82 -26.09
N LYS A 421 21.98 -30.88 -27.16
CA LYS A 421 22.97 -31.93 -27.33
C LYS A 421 24.13 -31.75 -26.35
N SER A 422 24.66 -32.86 -25.83
CA SER A 422 25.91 -32.89 -25.06
C SER A 422 27.05 -33.38 -25.97
N THR A 423 28.22 -32.82 -25.73
CA THR A 423 29.48 -33.26 -26.35
C THR A 423 30.36 -33.99 -25.34
N SER A 424 29.89 -34.15 -24.12
CA SER A 424 30.62 -34.79 -23.02
C SER A 424 30.84 -36.27 -23.24
N SER A 425 32.04 -36.76 -22.95
CA SER A 425 32.34 -38.18 -22.79
C SER A 425 32.00 -38.68 -21.37
N THR A 426 31.68 -37.78 -20.46
CA THR A 426 31.42 -38.05 -19.04
C THR A 426 29.96 -38.44 -18.79
N PHE A 427 29.03 -37.83 -19.56
CA PHE A 427 27.60 -37.97 -19.40
C PHE A 427 27.00 -38.81 -20.53
N THR A 428 26.03 -39.65 -20.23
CA THR A 428 25.59 -40.73 -21.09
C THR A 428 24.46 -40.38 -22.05
N GLU A 429 23.73 -39.31 -21.78
CA GLU A 429 22.61 -38.89 -22.63
C GLU A 429 23.08 -38.03 -23.82
N SER A 430 22.42 -38.23 -24.97
CA SER A 430 22.69 -37.41 -26.18
C SER A 430 21.97 -36.07 -26.16
N LYS A 431 20.93 -35.90 -25.36
CA LYS A 431 20.13 -34.68 -25.23
C LYS A 431 19.74 -34.45 -23.75
N TYR A 432 19.85 -33.22 -23.33
CA TYR A 432 19.58 -32.78 -21.98
C TYR A 432 18.52 -31.68 -21.93
N ASN A 433 17.78 -31.65 -20.80
CA ASN A 433 16.89 -30.56 -20.45
C ASN A 433 17.48 -29.81 -19.27
N PHE A 434 17.63 -28.51 -19.40
CA PHE A 434 18.23 -27.67 -18.39
C PHE A 434 17.18 -26.85 -17.68
N LEU A 435 17.26 -26.82 -16.36
CA LEU A 435 16.51 -25.91 -15.49
C LEU A 435 17.52 -24.95 -14.85
N ARG A 436 17.22 -23.65 -14.87
CA ARG A 436 18.02 -22.64 -14.21
C ARG A 436 17.17 -21.72 -13.36
N TYR A 437 17.73 -21.25 -12.31
CA TYR A 437 17.16 -20.24 -11.45
C TYR A 437 18.26 -19.35 -10.90
N SER A 438 17.94 -18.06 -10.77
CA SER A 438 18.89 -17.06 -10.28
C SER A 438 18.18 -15.96 -9.52
N ILE A 439 18.92 -15.32 -8.61
CA ILE A 439 18.47 -14.19 -7.81
C ILE A 439 19.52 -13.09 -7.86
N GLY A 440 19.10 -11.84 -7.89
CA GLY A 440 20.02 -10.72 -7.90
C GLY A 440 19.36 -9.37 -7.87
N LEU A 441 20.10 -8.35 -8.21
CA LEU A 441 19.68 -6.96 -8.14
C LEU A 441 19.80 -6.30 -9.52
N GLY A 442 18.85 -5.44 -9.81
CA GLY A 442 18.84 -4.60 -11.00
C GLY A 442 18.51 -3.14 -10.66
N LYS A 443 18.97 -2.22 -11.52
CA LYS A 443 18.73 -0.80 -11.37
C LYS A 443 18.01 -0.23 -12.59
N GLY A 444 16.73 0.11 -12.47
CA GLY A 444 15.97 0.78 -13.52
C GLY A 444 16.45 2.20 -13.77
N LEU A 445 16.86 2.46 -14.98
CA LEU A 445 17.29 3.75 -15.51
C LEU A 445 16.27 4.20 -16.56
N ARG A 446 15.63 5.33 -16.35
CA ARG A 446 14.64 5.87 -17.26
C ARG A 446 15.34 6.63 -18.40
N LEU A 447 15.32 6.08 -19.62
CA LEU A 447 15.90 6.69 -20.82
C LEU A 447 14.92 7.67 -21.50
N ALA A 448 13.63 7.33 -21.47
CA ALA A 448 12.56 8.14 -22.00
C ALA A 448 11.26 7.90 -21.20
N ARG A 449 10.18 8.64 -21.51
CA ARG A 449 8.88 8.52 -20.82
C ARG A 449 8.35 7.08 -20.76
N ILE A 450 8.58 6.30 -21.83
CA ILE A 450 8.07 4.93 -21.95
C ILE A 450 9.19 3.89 -22.00
N VAL A 451 10.46 4.29 -21.91
CA VAL A 451 11.63 3.39 -22.07
C VAL A 451 12.42 3.32 -20.79
N GLU A 452 12.62 2.12 -20.29
CA GLU A 452 13.44 1.80 -19.12
C GLU A 452 14.53 0.80 -19.48
N LEU A 453 15.78 1.10 -19.13
CA LEU A 453 16.89 0.16 -19.17
C LEU A 453 17.20 -0.29 -17.75
N THR A 454 17.24 -1.59 -17.51
CA THR A 454 17.55 -2.17 -16.19
C THR A 454 18.80 -3.04 -16.29
N PRO A 455 20.02 -2.49 -16.12
CA PRO A 455 21.21 -3.30 -15.90
C PRO A 455 21.04 -4.10 -14.60
N TYR A 456 21.56 -5.34 -14.58
CA TYR A 456 21.44 -6.23 -13.43
C TYR A 456 22.58 -7.23 -13.34
N ILE A 457 22.75 -7.81 -12.17
CA ILE A 457 23.60 -8.95 -11.88
C ILE A 457 22.88 -9.93 -10.96
N GLN A 458 23.02 -11.22 -11.26
CA GLN A 458 22.36 -12.31 -10.53
C GLN A 458 23.35 -13.45 -10.30
N TYR A 459 23.16 -14.14 -9.19
CA TYR A 459 23.78 -15.43 -8.89
C TYR A 459 22.73 -16.52 -8.99
N GLY A 460 23.09 -17.68 -9.52
CA GLY A 460 22.16 -18.77 -9.69
C GLY A 460 22.80 -20.13 -9.87
N ILE A 461 21.96 -21.07 -10.26
CA ILE A 461 22.34 -22.45 -10.50
C ILE A 461 21.66 -22.89 -11.82
N GLU A 462 22.38 -23.60 -12.65
CA GLU A 462 21.84 -24.36 -13.76
C GLU A 462 21.99 -25.83 -13.47
N GLN A 463 20.94 -26.61 -13.71
CA GLN A 463 20.91 -28.03 -13.41
C GLN A 463 20.30 -28.84 -14.55
N THR A 464 20.73 -30.08 -14.64
CA THR A 464 20.20 -31.13 -15.53
C THR A 464 20.29 -32.48 -14.84
N LYS A 465 19.89 -33.55 -15.50
CA LYS A 465 19.98 -34.92 -15.02
C LYS A 465 20.21 -35.89 -16.16
N ASP A 466 20.78 -37.06 -15.85
CA ASP A 466 20.86 -38.18 -16.77
C ASP A 466 20.50 -39.52 -16.08
N LYS A 467 20.77 -40.65 -16.72
CA LYS A 467 20.50 -41.99 -16.14
C LYS A 467 21.41 -42.31 -14.96
N THR A 468 22.62 -41.79 -14.95
CA THR A 468 23.63 -42.07 -13.92
C THR A 468 23.46 -41.13 -12.73
N TYR A 469 23.18 -39.87 -12.99
CA TYR A 469 23.09 -38.83 -11.99
C TYR A 469 21.68 -38.23 -11.93
N LYS A 470 21.11 -38.25 -10.73
CA LYS A 470 19.81 -37.64 -10.43
C LYS A 470 19.84 -36.10 -10.58
N ASP A 471 20.98 -35.51 -10.29
CA ASP A 471 21.25 -34.07 -10.42
C ASP A 471 22.69 -33.83 -10.88
N ILE A 472 22.84 -32.99 -11.86
CA ILE A 472 24.10 -32.48 -12.40
C ILE A 472 23.94 -30.97 -12.40
N SER A 473 24.75 -30.22 -11.67
CA SER A 473 24.57 -28.79 -11.48
C SER A 473 25.87 -28.00 -11.44
N THR A 474 25.75 -26.73 -11.81
CA THR A 474 26.84 -25.75 -11.71
C THR A 474 26.29 -24.40 -11.22
N ASN A 475 27.16 -23.61 -10.61
CA ASN A 475 26.85 -22.23 -10.27
C ASN A 475 26.96 -21.35 -11.52
N ILE A 476 26.12 -20.33 -11.63
CA ILE A 476 26.15 -19.37 -12.71
C ILE A 476 26.12 -17.94 -12.16
N ILE A 477 26.87 -17.06 -12.81
CA ILE A 477 26.66 -15.62 -12.72
C ILE A 477 25.95 -15.21 -14.02
N LYS A 478 24.87 -14.47 -13.90
CA LYS A 478 24.14 -13.86 -15.00
C LYS A 478 24.22 -12.35 -14.85
N ALA A 479 24.79 -11.68 -15.84
CA ALA A 479 24.82 -10.22 -15.90
C ALA A 479 24.25 -9.75 -17.23
N GLY A 480 23.55 -8.61 -17.21
CA GLY A 480 22.94 -8.12 -18.43
C GLY A 480 22.13 -6.85 -18.25
N GLY A 481 21.26 -6.59 -19.22
CA GLY A 481 20.35 -5.47 -19.20
C GLY A 481 19.02 -5.81 -19.82
N VAL A 482 17.93 -5.39 -19.18
CA VAL A 482 16.56 -5.46 -19.71
C VAL A 482 16.16 -4.10 -20.24
N LEU A 483 15.80 -4.00 -21.51
CA LEU A 483 15.12 -2.85 -22.10
C LEU A 483 13.63 -3.10 -22.06
N GLY A 484 12.88 -2.25 -21.37
CA GLY A 484 11.42 -2.29 -21.28
C GLY A 484 10.80 -1.10 -22.00
N ILE A 485 9.82 -1.36 -22.85
CA ILE A 485 9.00 -0.33 -23.53
C ILE A 485 7.58 -0.46 -23.03
N ASN A 486 7.05 0.57 -22.36
CA ASN A 486 5.69 0.57 -21.84
C ASN A 486 4.68 0.64 -22.99
N LEU A 487 3.89 -0.41 -23.19
CA LEU A 487 2.76 -0.44 -24.11
C LEU A 487 1.51 0.17 -23.47
N THR A 488 1.32 -0.11 -22.18
CA THR A 488 0.28 0.49 -21.34
C THR A 488 0.89 0.92 -20.00
N HIS A 489 0.09 1.36 -19.07
CA HIS A 489 0.57 1.74 -17.72
C HIS A 489 1.15 0.57 -16.91
N ASN A 490 0.87 -0.67 -17.28
CA ASN A 490 1.29 -1.88 -16.57
C ASN A 490 1.77 -3.03 -17.46
N ILE A 491 1.77 -2.87 -18.79
CA ILE A 491 2.25 -3.88 -19.75
C ILE A 491 3.45 -3.31 -20.51
N TYR A 492 4.52 -4.08 -20.55
CA TYR A 492 5.77 -3.73 -21.19
C TYR A 492 6.14 -4.79 -22.23
N LEU A 493 6.58 -4.34 -23.40
CA LEU A 493 7.41 -5.16 -24.26
C LEU A 493 8.83 -5.15 -23.67
N VAL A 494 9.43 -6.32 -23.50
CA VAL A 494 10.80 -6.43 -22.94
C VAL A 494 11.74 -7.16 -23.88
N GLY A 495 12.95 -6.63 -23.98
CA GLY A 495 14.08 -7.30 -24.59
C GLY A 495 15.25 -7.30 -23.63
N SER A 496 16.01 -8.37 -23.54
CA SER A 496 17.24 -8.38 -22.72
C SER A 496 18.41 -9.00 -23.45
N ALA A 497 19.60 -8.50 -23.13
CA ALA A 497 20.87 -9.10 -23.49
C ALA A 497 21.55 -9.56 -22.20
N ASN A 498 21.86 -10.83 -22.12
CA ASN A 498 22.31 -11.51 -20.90
C ASN A 498 23.62 -12.26 -21.19
N TYR A 499 24.59 -12.15 -20.33
CA TYR A 499 25.82 -12.95 -20.37
C TYR A 499 25.79 -13.94 -19.21
N TYR A 500 25.89 -15.23 -19.54
CA TYR A 500 25.93 -16.32 -18.60
C TYR A 500 27.36 -16.82 -18.44
N MET A 501 27.80 -16.94 -17.20
CA MET A 501 29.12 -17.41 -16.82
C MET A 501 28.98 -18.54 -15.81
N PRO A 502 29.02 -19.80 -16.25
CA PRO A 502 29.16 -20.92 -15.34
C PRO A 502 30.53 -20.86 -14.63
N PHE A 503 30.59 -21.26 -13.39
CA PHE A 503 31.85 -21.27 -12.65
C PHE A 503 31.85 -22.36 -11.59
N GLY A 504 33.08 -22.76 -11.20
CA GLY A 504 33.29 -23.88 -10.29
C GLY A 504 33.19 -25.25 -10.98
N ASP A 505 33.51 -26.28 -10.25
CA ASP A 505 33.43 -27.66 -10.70
C ASP A 505 31.97 -28.14 -10.78
N ILE A 506 31.69 -29.12 -11.64
CA ILE A 506 30.37 -29.73 -11.76
C ILE A 506 30.07 -30.53 -10.51
N SER A 507 28.97 -30.18 -9.83
CA SER A 507 28.41 -30.96 -8.73
C SER A 507 27.47 -32.03 -9.27
N VAL A 508 27.61 -33.26 -8.82
CA VAL A 508 26.74 -34.36 -9.20
C VAL A 508 26.12 -35.02 -7.99
N LYS A 509 24.92 -35.55 -8.14
CA LYS A 509 24.20 -36.35 -7.15
C LYS A 509 23.76 -37.66 -7.78
N ASN A 510 24.26 -38.75 -7.27
CA ASN A 510 23.91 -40.09 -7.79
C ASN A 510 22.48 -40.51 -7.40
N GLN A 511 22.05 -41.68 -7.86
CA GLN A 511 20.72 -42.21 -7.57
C GLN A 511 20.49 -42.51 -6.06
N SER A 512 21.56 -42.72 -5.27
CA SER A 512 21.49 -42.93 -3.82
C SER A 512 21.63 -41.61 -3.02
N ASP A 513 21.46 -40.45 -3.65
CA ASP A 513 21.56 -39.14 -3.05
C ASP A 513 22.97 -38.74 -2.53
N ALA A 514 24.00 -39.53 -2.83
CA ALA A 514 25.37 -39.15 -2.51
C ALA A 514 25.87 -38.03 -3.44
N LYS A 515 26.39 -36.99 -2.85
CA LYS A 515 26.94 -35.82 -3.57
C LYS A 515 28.44 -36.01 -3.80
N SER A 516 28.89 -35.63 -4.97
CA SER A 516 30.31 -35.56 -5.32
C SER A 516 30.56 -34.41 -6.29
N THR A 517 31.82 -34.03 -6.45
CA THR A 517 32.24 -32.98 -7.36
C THR A 517 33.17 -33.60 -8.40
N LEU A 518 32.93 -33.33 -9.66
CA LEU A 518 33.77 -33.78 -10.78
C LEU A 518 34.89 -32.78 -10.99
N SER A 519 36.03 -33.02 -10.35
CA SER A 519 37.20 -32.12 -10.43
C SER A 519 37.75 -32.03 -11.84
N GLY A 520 38.05 -30.82 -12.29
CA GLY A 520 38.60 -30.54 -13.62
C GLY A 520 37.60 -30.61 -14.76
N LYS A 521 36.29 -30.80 -14.46
CA LYS A 521 35.20 -30.75 -15.44
C LYS A 521 34.46 -29.41 -15.33
N THR A 522 34.31 -28.75 -16.48
CA THR A 522 33.60 -27.47 -16.52
C THR A 522 32.30 -27.59 -17.30
N TRP A 523 31.32 -26.81 -16.93
CA TRP A 523 29.97 -26.86 -17.52
C TRP A 523 29.99 -26.62 -19.05
N ASP A 524 30.84 -25.70 -19.48
CA ASP A 524 30.93 -25.28 -20.87
C ASP A 524 31.61 -26.32 -21.79
N THR A 525 32.54 -27.11 -21.24
CA THR A 525 33.20 -28.18 -21.97
C THR A 525 32.35 -29.43 -22.11
N ASP A 526 31.55 -29.76 -21.09
CA ASP A 526 30.73 -30.97 -21.06
C ASP A 526 29.34 -30.73 -21.69
N PHE A 527 28.81 -29.52 -21.62
CA PHE A 527 27.54 -29.11 -22.22
C PHE A 527 27.75 -27.95 -23.19
N ASN A 528 28.00 -28.28 -24.45
CA ASN A 528 28.39 -27.35 -25.50
C ASN A 528 27.55 -26.07 -25.56
N GLY A 529 28.20 -24.92 -25.42
CA GLY A 529 27.61 -23.60 -25.58
C GLY A 529 26.64 -23.21 -24.45
N ARG A 530 26.81 -23.77 -23.25
CA ARG A 530 26.02 -23.39 -22.06
C ARG A 530 26.59 -22.17 -21.34
N SER A 531 27.27 -21.28 -22.07
CA SER A 531 27.83 -20.01 -21.58
C SER A 531 27.69 -18.93 -22.64
N GLY A 532 28.03 -17.68 -22.27
CA GLY A 532 28.11 -16.56 -23.20
C GLY A 532 26.84 -15.74 -23.34
N LEU A 533 26.73 -15.07 -24.48
CA LEU A 533 25.67 -14.11 -24.74
C LEU A 533 24.35 -14.80 -25.16
N SER A 534 23.28 -14.37 -24.52
CA SER A 534 21.90 -14.72 -24.90
C SER A 534 21.04 -13.48 -25.01
N ILE A 535 20.06 -13.52 -25.91
CA ILE A 535 19.07 -12.46 -26.12
C ILE A 535 17.69 -13.02 -25.79
N MET A 536 16.88 -12.26 -25.05
CA MET A 536 15.51 -12.63 -24.72
C MET A 536 14.54 -11.57 -25.21
N GLY A 537 13.40 -12.01 -25.74
CA GLY A 537 12.24 -11.16 -26.05
C GLY A 537 10.99 -11.67 -25.37
N GLY A 538 10.15 -10.75 -24.85
CA GLY A 538 8.97 -11.16 -24.09
C GLY A 538 8.09 -10.01 -23.65
N LEU A 539 7.18 -10.32 -22.72
CA LEU A 539 6.27 -9.36 -22.10
C LEU A 539 6.48 -9.33 -20.59
N ARG A 540 6.29 -8.14 -19.99
CA ARG A 540 6.28 -7.92 -18.54
C ARG A 540 4.97 -7.26 -18.14
N ILE A 541 4.35 -7.75 -17.06
CA ILE A 541 3.16 -7.17 -16.45
C ILE A 541 3.54 -6.70 -15.05
N GLU A 542 3.16 -5.48 -14.69
CA GLU A 542 3.39 -4.84 -13.38
C GLU A 542 2.06 -4.75 -12.61
N PHE A 543 2.08 -5.11 -11.29
CA PHE A 543 0.90 -5.21 -10.41
C PHE A 543 0.91 -4.18 -9.30
#